data_171828dcc9b81e9f8926cf9049baf95b
#
_entry.id   171828dcc9b81e9f8926cf9049baf95b
#
_cell.length_a   1.000
_cell.length_b   1.000
_cell.length_c   1.000
_cell.angle_alpha   90.00
_cell.angle_beta   90.00
_cell.angle_gamma   90.00
#
_symmetry.space_group_name_H-M   'P 1'
#
loop_
_entity.id
_entity.type
_entity.pdbx_description
1 polymer ?
#
loop_
_entity_poly.entity_id
_entity_poly.type
_entity_poly.pdbx_seq_one_letter_code
_entity_poly.pdbx_strand_id
1 'polypeptide(L)'
;MSVRVPVAPTRVVTLSEPALDGALALGVTPVGTTSGRGVPGVAPYLAEKAGEVPIVGGVGKPDLEKIAGLKPDLILTDGTSTGGKQDALDALQRIAPVVSSGDAGGDWKANLTILGDALNKNDDAKRVIGEYDSTTAALRERLAPTYGDKTFSVVRWQGKGPGLILKELLAGRALTNVGLRRPASQDREGPGHSEPVATENIATIDADYMFFGTLGGSSVGNPNGGGASDVEASKAALDKARETPGFAELGAVRSGHVIPVDGYWTSAGGPLLMRLIVADIDKALP
;
A
#
# COMPACT_ATOMS: atom_id res chain seq x y z
N MET A 1 13.03 -12.72 17.35
CA MET A 1 13.10 -12.10 18.69
C MET A 1 11.69 -12.10 19.24
N SER A 2 11.44 -12.56 20.47
CA SER A 2 10.10 -12.52 21.08
C SER A 2 9.95 -11.25 21.91
N VAL A 3 8.83 -10.54 21.75
CA VAL A 3 8.49 -9.33 22.51
C VAL A 3 7.32 -9.65 23.45
N ARG A 4 7.43 -9.27 24.73
CA ARG A 4 6.29 -9.38 25.65
C ARG A 4 5.40 -8.18 25.48
N VAL A 5 4.13 -8.39 25.17
CA VAL A 5 3.11 -7.35 25.01
C VAL A 5 2.01 -7.50 26.06
N PRO A 6 1.27 -6.45 26.43
CA PRO A 6 0.08 -6.56 27.26
C PRO A 6 -0.94 -7.49 26.62
N VAL A 7 -1.67 -8.25 27.44
CA VAL A 7 -2.73 -9.15 26.94
C VAL A 7 -3.86 -8.40 26.23
N ALA A 8 -4.13 -7.15 26.65
CA ALA A 8 -5.13 -6.29 26.04
C ALA A 8 -4.57 -4.86 25.96
N PRO A 9 -3.78 -4.53 24.92
CA PRO A 9 -3.26 -3.19 24.77
C PRO A 9 -4.42 -2.21 24.49
N THR A 10 -4.41 -1.07 25.19
CA THR A 10 -5.47 -0.05 25.10
C THR A 10 -4.96 1.28 24.56
N ARG A 11 -3.65 1.49 24.58
CA ARG A 11 -3.01 2.72 24.13
C ARG A 11 -1.97 2.42 23.04
N VAL A 12 -2.49 2.01 21.89
CA VAL A 12 -1.67 1.60 20.77
C VAL A 12 -1.23 2.83 19.95
N VAL A 13 0.05 2.89 19.60
CA VAL A 13 0.58 3.84 18.63
C VAL A 13 1.03 3.07 17.38
N THR A 14 0.68 3.56 16.19
CA THR A 14 1.10 2.98 14.90
C THR A 14 2.07 3.92 14.19
N LEU A 15 3.18 3.41 13.67
CA LEU A 15 4.24 4.22 13.07
C LEU A 15 4.43 3.97 11.58
N SER A 16 3.42 3.44 10.94
CA SER A 16 3.36 3.31 9.48
C SER A 16 1.91 3.18 9.00
N GLU A 17 1.70 3.42 7.71
CA GLU A 17 0.40 3.26 7.06
C GLU A 17 -0.08 1.78 7.10
N PRO A 18 0.77 0.76 6.81
CA PRO A 18 0.37 -0.64 6.98
C PRO A 18 0.00 -1.02 8.42
N ALA A 19 0.71 -0.50 9.42
CA ALA A 19 0.39 -0.77 10.82
C ALA A 19 -0.94 -0.12 11.24
N LEU A 20 -1.23 1.10 10.76
CA LEU A 20 -2.51 1.78 10.98
C LEU A 20 -3.66 1.02 10.29
N ASP A 21 -3.49 0.66 9.01
CA ASP A 21 -4.48 -0.09 8.23
C ASP A 21 -4.84 -1.40 8.92
N GLY A 22 -3.83 -2.18 9.33
CA GLY A 22 -4.04 -3.44 10.02
C GLY A 22 -4.73 -3.28 11.39
N ALA A 23 -4.33 -2.29 12.20
CA ALA A 23 -4.98 -2.00 13.49
C ALA A 23 -6.46 -1.63 13.31
N LEU A 24 -6.76 -0.75 12.35
CA LEU A 24 -8.14 -0.35 12.03
C LEU A 24 -8.97 -1.51 11.48
N ALA A 25 -8.37 -2.38 10.67
CA ALA A 25 -9.05 -3.58 10.17
C ALA A 25 -9.43 -4.57 11.27
N LEU A 26 -8.64 -4.59 12.37
CA LEU A 26 -8.89 -5.38 13.57
C LEU A 26 -9.78 -4.67 14.59
N GLY A 27 -10.34 -3.50 14.25
CA GLY A 27 -11.22 -2.71 15.12
C GLY A 27 -10.51 -1.97 16.24
N VAL A 28 -9.19 -1.73 16.10
CA VAL A 28 -8.39 -0.98 17.07
C VAL A 28 -8.06 0.39 16.51
N THR A 29 -8.60 1.45 17.12
CA THR A 29 -8.24 2.84 16.80
C THR A 29 -7.03 3.24 17.67
N PRO A 30 -5.88 3.60 17.07
CA PRO A 30 -4.70 3.96 17.85
C PRO A 30 -4.87 5.33 18.51
N VAL A 31 -4.11 5.56 19.60
CA VAL A 31 -4.04 6.87 20.29
C VAL A 31 -3.08 7.85 19.59
N GLY A 32 -2.34 7.40 18.59
CA GLY A 32 -1.46 8.21 17.75
C GLY A 32 -0.93 7.41 16.57
N THR A 33 -0.66 8.12 15.47
CA THR A 33 -0.14 7.50 14.23
C THR A 33 0.82 8.44 13.51
N THR A 34 1.64 7.93 12.60
CA THR A 34 2.39 8.76 11.65
C THR A 34 1.50 9.21 10.50
N SER A 35 1.87 10.31 9.84
CA SER A 35 1.21 10.73 8.60
C SER A 35 1.36 9.67 7.51
N GLY A 36 0.40 9.63 6.61
CA GLY A 36 0.46 8.82 5.39
C GLY A 36 1.51 9.35 4.40
N ARG A 37 1.85 8.54 3.42
CA ARG A 37 2.81 8.91 2.39
C ARG A 37 2.25 10.04 1.50
N GLY A 38 3.00 11.15 1.42
CA GLY A 38 2.64 12.31 0.59
C GLY A 38 1.51 13.18 1.14
N VAL A 39 0.99 12.90 2.33
CA VAL A 39 -0.08 13.66 2.97
C VAL A 39 0.31 14.10 4.38
N PRO A 40 -0.18 15.27 4.86
CA PRO A 40 0.17 15.77 6.19
C PRO A 40 -0.55 15.05 7.34
N GLY A 41 -1.60 14.31 7.03
CA GLY A 41 -2.44 13.57 7.97
C GLY A 41 -2.48 12.08 7.67
N VAL A 42 -3.52 11.42 8.11
CA VAL A 42 -3.80 10.02 7.79
C VAL A 42 -4.07 9.88 6.29
N ALA A 43 -3.66 8.75 5.69
CA ALA A 43 -3.97 8.45 4.31
C ALA A 43 -5.50 8.51 4.07
N PRO A 44 -5.98 9.17 2.97
CA PRO A 44 -7.40 9.45 2.77
C PRO A 44 -8.32 8.24 2.92
N TYR A 45 -7.91 7.07 2.44
CA TYR A 45 -8.71 5.84 2.53
C TYR A 45 -8.87 5.29 3.95
N LEU A 46 -8.05 5.74 4.91
CA LEU A 46 -8.13 5.37 6.33
C LEU A 46 -8.82 6.45 7.18
N ALA A 47 -8.99 7.67 6.67
CA ALA A 47 -9.39 8.84 7.45
C ALA A 47 -10.72 8.63 8.20
N GLU A 48 -11.73 8.07 7.55
CA GLU A 48 -13.04 7.82 8.18
C GLU A 48 -12.93 6.86 9.38
N LYS A 49 -12.14 5.77 9.23
CA LYS A 49 -11.97 4.77 10.31
C LYS A 49 -11.03 5.25 11.41
N ALA A 50 -10.03 6.04 11.07
CA ALA A 50 -9.07 6.58 12.02
C ALA A 50 -9.66 7.72 12.87
N GLY A 51 -10.60 8.48 12.32
CA GLY A 51 -11.13 9.68 12.98
C GLY A 51 -10.03 10.72 13.21
N GLU A 52 -10.11 11.43 14.33
CA GLU A 52 -9.16 12.49 14.70
C GLU A 52 -7.95 11.94 15.47
N VAL A 53 -7.27 10.91 14.91
CA VAL A 53 -6.07 10.36 15.54
C VAL A 53 -4.90 11.34 15.48
N PRO A 54 -4.21 11.64 16.62
CA PRO A 54 -3.05 12.53 16.64
C PRO A 54 -1.89 12.06 15.77
N ILE A 55 -1.28 13.00 15.02
CA ILE A 55 -0.10 12.71 14.19
C ILE A 55 1.17 12.88 15.04
N VAL A 56 1.89 11.78 15.21
CA VAL A 56 3.12 11.67 16.02
C VAL A 56 4.38 11.54 15.17
N GLY A 57 4.38 12.11 13.98
CA GLY A 57 5.54 12.15 13.09
C GLY A 57 5.17 11.85 11.65
N GLY A 58 6.17 11.83 10.77
CA GLY A 58 6.05 11.46 9.36
C GLY A 58 6.64 10.07 9.06
N VAL A 59 6.50 9.63 7.83
CA VAL A 59 7.06 8.35 7.35
C VAL A 59 8.57 8.30 7.63
N GLY A 60 9.02 7.30 8.39
CA GLY A 60 10.42 7.10 8.76
C GLY A 60 10.99 8.13 9.74
N LYS A 61 10.16 9.02 10.28
CA LYS A 61 10.55 10.09 11.20
C LYS A 61 9.54 10.22 12.35
N PRO A 62 9.48 9.24 13.28
CA PRO A 62 8.61 9.32 14.43
C PRO A 62 9.06 10.43 15.40
N ASP A 63 8.12 11.16 15.99
CA ASP A 63 8.34 12.15 17.03
C ASP A 63 8.28 11.47 18.39
N LEU A 64 9.44 11.17 18.94
CA LEU A 64 9.58 10.40 20.19
C LEU A 64 8.94 11.12 21.40
N GLU A 65 8.96 12.45 21.44
CA GLU A 65 8.37 13.23 22.54
C GLU A 65 6.85 13.14 22.51
N LYS A 66 6.24 13.32 21.33
CA LYS A 66 4.79 13.15 21.16
C LYS A 66 4.36 11.72 21.47
N ILE A 67 5.11 10.71 21.02
CA ILE A 67 4.82 9.30 21.30
C ILE A 67 4.87 9.05 22.82
N ALA A 68 5.94 9.47 23.49
CA ALA A 68 6.08 9.30 24.95
C ALA A 68 4.96 10.03 25.72
N GLY A 69 4.58 11.23 25.25
CA GLY A 69 3.47 12.01 25.84
C GLY A 69 2.11 11.29 25.77
N LEU A 70 1.90 10.43 24.78
CA LEU A 70 0.71 9.60 24.68
C LEU A 70 0.71 8.40 25.64
N LYS A 71 1.83 8.09 26.30
CA LYS A 71 1.99 6.96 27.23
C LYS A 71 1.45 5.65 26.62
N PRO A 72 1.95 5.22 25.47
CA PRO A 72 1.48 3.98 24.83
C PRO A 72 1.83 2.76 25.69
N ASP A 73 1.01 1.72 25.57
CA ASP A 73 1.28 0.40 26.13
C ASP A 73 1.75 -0.59 25.04
N LEU A 74 1.63 -0.19 23.77
CA LEU A 74 2.13 -0.93 22.60
C LEU A 74 2.44 0.05 21.45
N ILE A 75 3.55 -0.18 20.75
CA ILE A 75 3.91 0.52 19.51
C ILE A 75 4.00 -0.51 18.38
N LEU A 76 3.25 -0.27 17.30
CA LEU A 76 3.26 -1.09 16.09
C LEU A 76 4.08 -0.39 15.00
N THR A 77 4.99 -1.14 14.40
CA THR A 77 5.93 -0.65 13.39
C THR A 77 5.97 -1.59 12.18
N ASP A 78 6.64 -1.15 11.14
CA ASP A 78 7.12 -1.97 10.02
C ASP A 78 8.55 -1.56 9.62
N GLY A 79 9.09 -2.14 8.56
CA GLY A 79 10.44 -1.84 8.08
C GLY A 79 10.68 -0.38 7.68
N THR A 80 9.63 0.45 7.50
CA THR A 80 9.75 1.87 7.12
C THR A 80 9.67 2.84 8.28
N SER A 81 9.21 2.39 9.44
CA SER A 81 8.80 3.24 10.58
C SER A 81 9.91 4.11 11.17
N THR A 82 11.15 3.66 11.12
CA THR A 82 12.32 4.38 11.68
C THR A 82 13.30 4.86 10.60
N GLY A 83 12.97 4.68 9.32
CA GLY A 83 13.89 4.99 8.21
C GLY A 83 15.20 4.19 8.28
N GLY A 84 15.16 2.98 8.84
CA GLY A 84 16.33 2.10 9.01
C GLY A 84 17.26 2.47 10.16
N LYS A 85 16.88 3.40 11.04
CA LYS A 85 17.72 3.87 12.14
C LYS A 85 17.51 3.02 13.41
N GLN A 86 18.54 2.30 13.82
CA GLN A 86 18.51 1.44 15.01
C GLN A 86 18.35 2.26 16.31
N ASP A 87 18.99 3.41 16.41
CA ASP A 87 18.87 4.32 17.57
C ASP A 87 17.43 4.81 17.79
N ALA A 88 16.69 5.05 16.72
CA ALA A 88 15.27 5.40 16.80
C ALA A 88 14.43 4.22 17.31
N LEU A 89 14.72 3.00 16.85
CA LEU A 89 14.05 1.78 17.33
C LEU A 89 14.34 1.56 18.82
N ASP A 90 15.60 1.70 19.24
CA ASP A 90 16.01 1.56 20.65
C ASP A 90 15.33 2.62 21.55
N ALA A 91 15.15 3.83 21.03
CA ALA A 91 14.42 4.88 21.73
C ALA A 91 12.93 4.55 21.90
N LEU A 92 12.28 4.02 20.87
CA LEU A 92 10.87 3.57 20.94
C LEU A 92 10.71 2.42 21.94
N GLN A 93 11.65 1.47 21.99
CA GLN A 93 11.63 0.34 22.92
C GLN A 93 11.77 0.77 24.40
N ARG A 94 12.34 1.95 24.66
CA ARG A 94 12.37 2.54 26.01
C ARG A 94 11.05 3.19 26.42
N ILE A 95 10.17 3.49 25.45
CA ILE A 95 8.85 4.08 25.72
C ILE A 95 7.82 2.98 25.98
N ALA A 96 7.75 1.96 25.12
CA ALA A 96 6.81 0.84 25.24
C ALA A 96 7.29 -0.39 24.44
N PRO A 97 6.70 -1.57 24.64
CA PRO A 97 6.92 -2.71 23.75
C PRO A 97 6.69 -2.34 22.29
N VAL A 98 7.64 -2.72 21.41
CA VAL A 98 7.56 -2.48 19.96
C VAL A 98 7.38 -3.80 19.25
N VAL A 99 6.35 -3.91 18.41
CA VAL A 99 6.11 -5.05 17.54
C VAL A 99 6.22 -4.59 16.09
N SER A 100 7.09 -5.25 15.32
CA SER A 100 7.17 -5.05 13.87
C SER A 100 6.28 -6.06 13.16
N SER A 101 5.39 -5.57 12.32
CA SER A 101 4.51 -6.41 11.50
C SER A 101 5.19 -6.97 10.24
N GLY A 102 6.47 -6.63 10.00
CA GLY A 102 7.19 -7.07 8.80
C GLY A 102 7.47 -5.94 7.83
N ASP A 103 7.66 -6.27 6.56
CA ASP A 103 8.00 -5.29 5.52
C ASP A 103 6.74 -4.60 4.97
N ALA A 104 6.83 -3.29 4.76
CA ALA A 104 5.81 -2.52 4.06
C ALA A 104 5.71 -3.00 2.59
N GLY A 105 4.53 -3.42 2.18
CA GLY A 105 4.33 -4.05 0.86
C GLY A 105 4.68 -5.54 0.81
N GLY A 106 5.09 -6.16 1.93
CA GLY A 106 5.29 -7.60 2.07
C GLY A 106 3.98 -8.40 2.08
N ASP A 107 4.03 -9.63 2.61
CA ASP A 107 2.84 -10.45 2.78
C ASP A 107 1.91 -9.85 3.84
N TRP A 108 0.90 -9.11 3.39
CA TRP A 108 -0.04 -8.43 4.27
C TRP A 108 -0.83 -9.39 5.19
N LYS A 109 -1.05 -10.65 4.77
CA LYS A 109 -1.73 -11.65 5.61
C LYS A 109 -0.85 -12.10 6.77
N ALA A 110 0.43 -12.33 6.50
CA ALA A 110 1.42 -12.61 7.54
C ALA A 110 1.56 -11.40 8.48
N ASN A 111 1.66 -10.19 7.92
CA ASN A 111 1.72 -8.95 8.69
C ASN A 111 0.47 -8.77 9.58
N LEU A 112 -0.73 -9.00 9.03
CA LEU A 112 -1.98 -8.92 9.80
C LEU A 112 -2.05 -9.97 10.91
N THR A 113 -1.52 -11.17 10.68
CA THR A 113 -1.46 -12.22 11.70
C THR A 113 -0.59 -11.79 12.87
N ILE A 114 0.58 -11.18 12.61
CA ILE A 114 1.45 -10.63 13.66
C ILE A 114 0.73 -9.51 14.44
N LEU A 115 0.01 -8.62 13.74
CA LEU A 115 -0.78 -7.58 14.40
C LEU A 115 -1.93 -8.16 15.22
N GLY A 116 -2.58 -9.21 14.72
CA GLY A 116 -3.60 -9.95 15.46
C GLY A 116 -3.09 -10.54 16.76
N ASP A 117 -1.90 -11.16 16.74
CA ASP A 117 -1.24 -11.68 17.94
C ASP A 117 -0.90 -10.54 18.92
N ALA A 118 -0.30 -9.44 18.43
CA ALA A 118 0.09 -8.32 19.26
C ALA A 118 -1.10 -7.58 19.91
N LEU A 119 -2.24 -7.57 19.25
CA LEU A 119 -3.47 -6.89 19.69
C LEU A 119 -4.47 -7.83 20.38
N ASN A 120 -4.16 -9.13 20.52
CA ASN A 120 -5.08 -10.19 20.96
C ASN A 120 -6.38 -10.22 20.13
N LYS A 121 -6.22 -10.15 18.79
CA LYS A 121 -7.27 -10.08 17.76
C LYS A 121 -7.12 -11.18 16.70
N ASN A 122 -6.62 -12.36 17.11
CA ASN A 122 -6.33 -13.45 16.18
C ASN A 122 -7.54 -13.94 15.37
N ASP A 123 -8.71 -14.00 16.00
CA ASP A 123 -9.91 -14.45 15.30
C ASP A 123 -10.43 -13.38 14.35
N ASP A 124 -10.28 -12.10 14.69
CA ASP A 124 -10.56 -11.00 13.77
C ASP A 124 -9.61 -11.03 12.58
N ALA A 125 -8.31 -11.28 12.77
CA ALA A 125 -7.34 -11.41 11.70
C ALA A 125 -7.70 -12.56 10.74
N LYS A 126 -8.03 -13.73 11.26
CA LYS A 126 -8.49 -14.88 10.46
C LYS A 126 -9.75 -14.55 9.67
N ARG A 127 -10.71 -13.89 10.30
CA ARG A 127 -11.97 -13.47 9.66
C ARG A 127 -11.68 -12.49 8.50
N VAL A 128 -10.87 -11.45 8.73
CA VAL A 128 -10.49 -10.46 7.70
C VAL A 128 -9.81 -11.12 6.50
N ILE A 129 -8.90 -12.06 6.75
CA ILE A 129 -8.21 -12.82 5.70
C ILE A 129 -9.20 -13.71 4.95
N GLY A 130 -10.06 -14.44 5.65
CA GLY A 130 -11.04 -15.34 5.03
C GLY A 130 -12.07 -14.60 4.17
N GLU A 131 -12.55 -13.44 4.62
CA GLU A 131 -13.45 -12.59 3.84
C GLU A 131 -12.77 -12.10 2.53
N TYR A 132 -11.51 -11.67 2.62
CA TYR A 132 -10.73 -11.28 1.45
C TYR A 132 -10.56 -12.47 0.47
N ASP A 133 -10.19 -13.65 0.97
CA ASP A 133 -9.97 -14.83 0.14
C ASP A 133 -11.26 -15.27 -0.56
N SER A 134 -12.40 -15.22 0.13
CA SER A 134 -13.70 -15.53 -0.47
C SER A 134 -14.08 -14.53 -1.57
N THR A 135 -13.85 -13.23 -1.31
CA THR A 135 -14.14 -12.17 -2.29
C THR A 135 -13.28 -12.32 -3.54
N THR A 136 -11.97 -12.55 -3.37
CA THR A 136 -11.05 -12.71 -4.51
C THR A 136 -11.30 -14.00 -5.29
N ALA A 137 -11.72 -15.09 -4.64
CA ALA A 137 -12.11 -16.32 -5.32
C ALA A 137 -13.34 -16.12 -6.22
N ALA A 138 -14.39 -15.49 -5.70
CA ALA A 138 -15.59 -15.19 -6.47
C ALA A 138 -15.30 -14.25 -7.65
N LEU A 139 -14.46 -13.23 -7.42
CA LEU A 139 -14.08 -12.29 -8.49
C LEU A 139 -13.23 -12.98 -9.57
N ARG A 140 -12.34 -13.89 -9.20
CA ARG A 140 -11.57 -14.71 -10.14
C ARG A 140 -12.47 -15.52 -11.07
N GLU A 141 -13.48 -16.21 -10.51
CA GLU A 141 -14.43 -16.99 -11.29
C GLU A 141 -15.19 -16.10 -12.29
N ARG A 142 -15.61 -14.91 -11.87
CA ARG A 142 -16.31 -13.95 -12.73
C ARG A 142 -15.43 -13.42 -13.85
N LEU A 143 -14.17 -13.08 -13.57
CA LEU A 143 -13.26 -12.46 -14.54
C LEU A 143 -12.64 -13.45 -15.52
N ALA A 144 -12.49 -14.72 -15.14
CA ALA A 144 -11.77 -15.72 -15.92
C ALA A 144 -12.26 -15.88 -17.36
N PRO A 145 -13.58 -15.91 -17.68
CA PRO A 145 -14.04 -16.12 -19.04
C PRO A 145 -13.63 -14.99 -20.02
N THR A 146 -13.57 -13.75 -19.52
CA THR A 146 -13.31 -12.56 -20.35
C THR A 146 -11.84 -12.13 -20.29
N TYR A 147 -11.21 -12.27 -19.13
CA TYR A 147 -9.91 -11.66 -18.85
C TYR A 147 -8.80 -12.67 -18.55
N GLY A 148 -9.09 -13.96 -18.49
CA GLY A 148 -8.13 -14.99 -18.08
C GLY A 148 -6.91 -15.16 -18.99
N ASP A 149 -7.02 -14.77 -20.26
CA ASP A 149 -5.92 -14.77 -21.24
C ASP A 149 -5.25 -13.39 -21.41
N LYS A 150 -5.81 -12.34 -20.79
CA LYS A 150 -5.31 -10.97 -20.88
C LYS A 150 -4.20 -10.71 -19.88
N THR A 151 -3.35 -9.74 -20.23
CA THR A 151 -2.27 -9.26 -19.36
C THR A 151 -2.60 -7.88 -18.80
N PHE A 152 -2.13 -7.62 -17.56
CA PHE A 152 -2.39 -6.40 -16.81
C PHE A 152 -1.10 -5.83 -16.27
N SER A 153 -0.83 -4.57 -16.54
CA SER A 153 0.25 -3.81 -15.92
C SER A 153 -0.28 -2.87 -14.84
N VAL A 154 0.57 -2.55 -13.86
CA VAL A 154 0.34 -1.48 -12.90
C VAL A 154 1.49 -0.51 -12.99
N VAL A 155 1.18 0.73 -13.35
CA VAL A 155 2.17 1.78 -13.60
C VAL A 155 1.97 2.92 -12.63
N ARG A 156 3.06 3.32 -11.98
CA ARG A 156 3.15 4.57 -11.23
C ARG A 156 3.85 5.61 -12.07
N TRP A 157 3.17 6.70 -12.38
CA TRP A 157 3.79 7.81 -13.08
C TRP A 157 4.24 8.89 -12.09
N GLN A 158 5.55 9.13 -12.04
CA GLN A 158 6.13 10.13 -11.15
C GLN A 158 6.99 11.10 -11.94
N GLY A 159 6.58 12.38 -11.97
CA GLY A 159 7.34 13.43 -12.62
C GLY A 159 7.57 13.14 -14.11
N LYS A 160 8.75 12.62 -14.47
CA LYS A 160 9.19 12.51 -15.87
C LYS A 160 9.14 11.08 -16.42
N GLY A 161 8.69 10.10 -15.68
CA GLY A 161 8.74 8.73 -16.18
C GLY A 161 7.95 7.72 -15.36
N PRO A 162 7.76 6.52 -15.93
CA PRO A 162 7.03 5.44 -15.30
C PRO A 162 7.89 4.65 -14.31
N GLY A 163 7.22 4.07 -13.31
CA GLY A 163 7.73 2.99 -12.51
C GLY A 163 6.76 1.81 -12.58
N LEU A 164 7.28 0.63 -12.79
CA LEU A 164 6.50 -0.61 -12.73
C LEU A 164 6.26 -1.03 -11.30
N ILE A 165 5.02 -1.34 -10.97
CA ILE A 165 4.65 -2.02 -9.74
C ILE A 165 4.73 -3.52 -10.01
N LEU A 166 5.66 -4.20 -9.34
CA LEU A 166 5.89 -5.63 -9.51
C LEU A 166 4.90 -6.45 -8.65
N LYS A 167 4.99 -7.79 -8.71
CA LYS A 167 3.97 -8.67 -8.13
C LYS A 167 3.93 -8.68 -6.59
N GLU A 168 5.02 -8.34 -5.93
CA GLU A 168 5.10 -8.35 -4.47
C GLU A 168 4.39 -7.17 -3.79
N LEU A 169 4.19 -6.04 -4.49
CA LEU A 169 3.42 -4.94 -3.95
C LEU A 169 1.91 -5.25 -3.99
N LEU A 170 1.13 -4.59 -3.14
CA LEU A 170 -0.29 -4.94 -2.90
C LEU A 170 -1.12 -5.01 -4.19
N ALA A 171 -0.98 -4.07 -5.12
CA ALA A 171 -1.70 -4.11 -6.39
C ALA A 171 -1.29 -5.33 -7.24
N GLY A 172 0.01 -5.66 -7.30
CA GLY A 172 0.48 -6.87 -7.98
C GLY A 172 -0.10 -8.14 -7.36
N ARG A 173 -0.12 -8.23 -6.02
CA ARG A 173 -0.74 -9.34 -5.28
C ARG A 173 -2.24 -9.42 -5.53
N ALA A 174 -2.95 -8.28 -5.56
CA ALA A 174 -4.38 -8.24 -5.83
C ALA A 174 -4.70 -8.81 -7.21
N LEU A 175 -3.97 -8.39 -8.25
CA LEU A 175 -4.13 -8.95 -9.60
C LEU A 175 -3.93 -10.47 -9.60
N THR A 176 -2.87 -10.98 -8.95
CA THR A 176 -2.62 -12.43 -8.83
C THR A 176 -3.76 -13.14 -8.09
N ASN A 177 -4.26 -12.56 -7.00
CA ASN A 177 -5.30 -13.17 -6.17
C ASN A 177 -6.64 -13.30 -6.91
N VAL A 178 -6.96 -12.33 -7.78
CA VAL A 178 -8.16 -12.39 -8.64
C VAL A 178 -7.91 -13.08 -9.99
N GLY A 179 -6.74 -13.72 -10.17
CA GLY A 179 -6.43 -14.53 -11.35
C GLY A 179 -6.07 -13.76 -12.62
N LEU A 180 -5.80 -12.47 -12.52
CA LEU A 180 -5.36 -11.64 -13.63
C LEU A 180 -3.84 -11.81 -13.85
N ARG A 181 -3.46 -12.04 -15.10
CA ARG A 181 -2.07 -12.31 -15.47
C ARG A 181 -1.30 -11.03 -15.69
N ARG A 182 0.00 -11.10 -15.46
CA ARG A 182 0.92 -10.01 -15.80
C ARG A 182 1.77 -10.38 -17.01
N PRO A 183 2.30 -9.40 -17.77
CA PRO A 183 3.37 -9.68 -18.73
C PRO A 183 4.54 -10.38 -18.03
N ALA A 184 5.21 -11.32 -18.71
CA ALA A 184 6.30 -12.11 -18.12
C ALA A 184 7.44 -11.23 -17.57
N SER A 185 7.72 -10.08 -18.18
CA SER A 185 8.70 -9.09 -17.71
C SER A 185 8.31 -8.43 -16.40
N GLN A 186 7.03 -8.46 -16.02
CA GLN A 186 6.46 -7.82 -14.84
C GLN A 186 6.03 -8.83 -13.76
N ASP A 187 5.90 -10.12 -14.12
CA ASP A 187 5.52 -11.20 -13.19
C ASP A 187 6.73 -11.75 -12.44
N ARG A 188 7.40 -10.87 -11.73
CA ARG A 188 8.60 -11.16 -10.97
C ARG A 188 8.65 -10.33 -9.70
N GLU A 189 9.45 -10.77 -8.76
CA GLU A 189 9.82 -9.98 -7.59
C GLU A 189 10.97 -9.03 -7.93
N GLY A 190 11.06 -7.92 -7.25
CA GLY A 190 12.08 -6.89 -7.47
C GLY A 190 12.56 -6.26 -6.17
N PRO A 191 13.60 -5.42 -6.24
CA PRO A 191 14.26 -4.84 -5.07
C PRO A 191 13.47 -3.67 -4.46
N GLY A 192 12.17 -3.78 -4.28
CA GLY A 192 11.41 -2.72 -3.65
C GLY A 192 10.01 -2.48 -4.22
N HIS A 193 9.48 -1.28 -3.99
CA HIS A 193 8.07 -0.97 -4.23
C HIS A 193 7.74 -0.70 -5.71
N SER A 194 8.69 -0.23 -6.49
CA SER A 194 8.52 0.00 -7.92
C SER A 194 9.89 0.02 -8.59
N GLU A 195 9.92 -0.43 -9.83
CA GLU A 195 11.11 -0.37 -10.68
C GLU A 195 10.99 0.80 -11.63
N PRO A 196 11.92 1.79 -11.57
CA PRO A 196 11.94 2.87 -12.53
C PRO A 196 12.20 2.34 -13.95
N VAL A 197 11.46 2.86 -14.91
CA VAL A 197 11.62 2.50 -16.33
C VAL A 197 12.14 3.73 -17.08
N ALA A 198 13.28 3.56 -17.77
CA ALA A 198 13.80 4.59 -18.64
C ALA A 198 12.87 4.80 -19.85
N THR A 199 12.79 6.02 -20.36
CA THR A 199 11.88 6.37 -21.47
C THR A 199 12.15 5.52 -22.71
N GLU A 200 13.42 5.17 -22.97
CA GLU A 200 13.83 4.32 -24.09
C GLU A 200 13.25 2.89 -23.97
N ASN A 201 12.93 2.46 -22.76
CA ASN A 201 12.39 1.14 -22.46
C ASN A 201 10.88 1.16 -22.16
N ILE A 202 10.18 2.23 -22.56
CA ILE A 202 8.77 2.47 -22.19
C ILE A 202 7.86 1.29 -22.60
N ALA A 203 8.17 0.56 -23.66
CA ALA A 203 7.44 -0.63 -24.07
C ALA A 203 7.37 -1.74 -23.00
N THR A 204 8.25 -1.71 -22.00
CA THR A 204 8.23 -2.70 -20.89
C THR A 204 7.06 -2.52 -19.92
N ILE A 205 6.39 -1.34 -19.95
CA ILE A 205 5.19 -1.12 -19.13
C ILE A 205 3.91 -1.60 -19.81
N ASP A 206 3.96 -2.02 -21.09
CA ASP A 206 2.79 -2.39 -21.86
C ASP A 206 2.15 -3.71 -21.42
N ALA A 207 0.86 -3.82 -21.67
CA ALA A 207 0.03 -4.99 -21.42
C ALA A 207 -1.28 -4.84 -22.24
N ASP A 208 -2.21 -5.82 -22.18
CA ASP A 208 -3.55 -5.65 -22.75
C ASP A 208 -4.36 -4.56 -21.99
N TYR A 209 -4.14 -4.46 -20.69
CA TYR A 209 -4.76 -3.46 -19.78
C TYR A 209 -3.69 -2.83 -18.90
N MET A 210 -3.87 -1.56 -18.56
CA MET A 210 -2.94 -0.81 -17.71
C MET A 210 -3.70 -0.07 -16.61
N PHE A 211 -3.45 -0.41 -15.35
CA PHE A 211 -3.83 0.43 -14.21
C PHE A 211 -2.77 1.51 -14.01
N PHE A 212 -3.17 2.76 -14.10
CA PHE A 212 -2.27 3.91 -14.14
C PHE A 212 -2.53 4.84 -12.96
N GLY A 213 -1.53 5.02 -12.08
CA GLY A 213 -1.63 5.84 -10.88
C GLY A 213 -0.46 6.79 -10.70
N THR A 214 -0.62 7.77 -9.80
CA THR A 214 0.43 8.70 -9.36
C THR A 214 0.44 8.85 -7.85
N LEU A 215 1.59 9.20 -7.26
CA LEU A 215 1.73 9.57 -5.84
C LEU A 215 1.98 11.07 -5.65
N GLY A 216 1.64 11.92 -6.63
CA GLY A 216 1.76 13.37 -6.50
C GLY A 216 3.19 13.87 -6.24
N GLY A 217 4.22 13.08 -6.59
CA GLY A 217 5.64 13.42 -6.33
C GLY A 217 6.23 12.76 -5.08
N SER A 218 5.42 12.07 -4.26
CA SER A 218 5.94 11.28 -3.13
C SER A 218 6.74 10.08 -3.63
N SER A 219 7.88 9.80 -3.00
CA SER A 219 8.76 8.66 -3.29
C SER A 219 9.43 8.13 -2.03
N VAL A 220 10.14 7.01 -2.12
CA VAL A 220 10.94 6.50 -0.99
C VAL A 220 11.98 7.52 -0.52
N GLY A 221 12.61 8.23 -1.46
CA GLY A 221 13.60 9.28 -1.15
C GLY A 221 12.97 10.62 -0.73
N ASN A 222 11.69 10.84 -1.02
CA ASN A 222 10.93 12.03 -0.64
C ASN A 222 9.51 11.66 -0.21
N PRO A 223 9.34 11.00 0.94
CA PRO A 223 8.05 10.51 1.40
C PRO A 223 7.04 11.62 1.72
N ASN A 224 7.53 12.83 1.95
CA ASN A 224 6.73 14.02 2.24
C ASN A 224 6.54 14.92 1.00
N GLY A 225 7.04 14.52 -0.16
CA GLY A 225 6.75 15.19 -1.44
C GLY A 225 5.26 15.05 -1.72
N GLY A 226 4.50 16.12 -1.47
CA GLY A 226 3.06 16.13 -1.55
C GLY A 226 2.55 16.66 -2.89
N GLY A 227 1.45 16.11 -3.35
CA GLY A 227 0.63 16.53 -4.47
C GLY A 227 -0.60 15.64 -4.50
N ALA A 228 -1.61 16.03 -5.28
CA ALA A 228 -2.79 15.19 -5.44
C ALA A 228 -2.40 13.81 -6.01
N SER A 229 -3.00 12.78 -5.47
CA SER A 229 -2.77 11.37 -5.86
C SER A 229 -4.07 10.61 -6.11
N ASP A 230 -5.19 11.31 -6.16
CA ASP A 230 -6.49 10.73 -6.49
C ASP A 230 -6.61 10.36 -7.98
N VAL A 231 -7.75 9.83 -8.36
CA VAL A 231 -8.02 9.42 -9.75
C VAL A 231 -7.92 10.60 -10.72
N GLU A 232 -8.31 11.81 -10.31
CA GLU A 232 -8.22 13.00 -11.17
C GLU A 232 -6.75 13.40 -11.39
N ALA A 233 -5.91 13.33 -10.36
CA ALA A 233 -4.47 13.51 -10.49
C ALA A 233 -3.84 12.46 -11.41
N SER A 234 -4.30 11.21 -11.34
CA SER A 234 -3.85 10.14 -12.22
C SER A 234 -4.28 10.37 -13.68
N LYS A 235 -5.48 10.90 -13.93
CA LYS A 235 -5.91 11.32 -15.26
C LYS A 235 -5.02 12.45 -15.80
N ALA A 236 -4.77 13.47 -15.00
CA ALA A 236 -3.89 14.58 -15.40
C ALA A 236 -2.43 14.11 -15.64
N ALA A 237 -1.96 13.14 -14.88
CA ALA A 237 -0.65 12.52 -15.11
C ALA A 237 -0.63 11.68 -16.40
N LEU A 238 -1.72 10.98 -16.72
CA LEU A 238 -1.89 10.22 -17.96
C LEU A 238 -1.86 11.14 -19.18
N ASP A 239 -2.53 12.30 -19.13
CA ASP A 239 -2.50 13.27 -20.23
C ASP A 239 -1.07 13.75 -20.53
N LYS A 240 -0.29 14.02 -19.47
CA LYS A 240 1.14 14.34 -19.60
C LYS A 240 1.98 13.17 -20.11
N ALA A 241 1.67 11.93 -19.67
CA ALA A 241 2.37 10.76 -20.12
C ALA A 241 2.21 10.54 -21.64
N ARG A 242 1.09 10.92 -22.23
CA ARG A 242 0.83 10.86 -23.68
C ARG A 242 1.80 11.71 -24.52
N GLU A 243 2.43 12.72 -23.92
CA GLU A 243 3.46 13.55 -24.56
C GLU A 243 4.84 12.86 -24.60
N THR A 244 4.99 11.75 -23.86
CA THR A 244 6.26 11.00 -23.80
C THR A 244 6.42 10.15 -25.07
N PRO A 245 7.58 10.21 -25.75
CA PRO A 245 7.84 9.39 -26.92
C PRO A 245 7.61 7.91 -26.65
N GLY A 246 6.88 7.23 -27.52
CA GLY A 246 6.56 5.80 -27.43
C GLY A 246 5.37 5.46 -26.53
N PHE A 247 4.85 6.40 -25.72
CA PHE A 247 3.69 6.09 -24.85
C PHE A 247 2.40 5.86 -25.64
N ALA A 248 2.17 6.66 -26.68
CA ALA A 248 0.97 6.55 -27.53
C ALA A 248 0.94 5.25 -28.36
N GLU A 249 2.09 4.62 -28.57
CA GLU A 249 2.25 3.36 -29.32
C GLU A 249 1.95 2.11 -28.47
N LEU A 250 1.87 2.24 -27.15
CA LEU A 250 1.57 1.12 -26.25
C LEU A 250 0.21 0.51 -26.58
N GLY A 251 0.13 -0.82 -26.53
CA GLY A 251 -1.06 -1.58 -26.86
C GLY A 251 -2.26 -1.19 -26.01
N ALA A 252 -2.09 -1.08 -24.70
CA ALA A 252 -3.15 -0.64 -23.78
C ALA A 252 -3.65 0.79 -24.11
N VAL A 253 -2.75 1.69 -24.51
CA VAL A 253 -3.11 3.08 -24.86
C VAL A 253 -3.90 3.13 -26.17
N ARG A 254 -3.43 2.41 -27.20
CA ARG A 254 -4.10 2.34 -28.51
C ARG A 254 -5.48 1.69 -28.43
N SER A 255 -5.65 0.73 -27.53
CA SER A 255 -6.92 0.03 -27.34
C SER A 255 -7.87 0.75 -26.38
N GLY A 256 -7.43 1.85 -25.75
CA GLY A 256 -8.25 2.57 -24.78
C GLY A 256 -8.38 1.85 -23.43
N HIS A 257 -7.51 0.89 -23.15
CA HIS A 257 -7.52 0.06 -21.94
C HIS A 257 -6.62 0.58 -20.83
N VAL A 258 -6.40 1.89 -20.77
CA VAL A 258 -5.70 2.54 -19.64
C VAL A 258 -6.74 3.00 -18.62
N ILE A 259 -6.64 2.46 -17.41
CA ILE A 259 -7.56 2.69 -16.30
C ILE A 259 -6.85 3.56 -15.26
N PRO A 260 -7.19 4.86 -15.15
CA PRO A 260 -6.66 5.70 -14.09
C PRO A 260 -7.17 5.22 -12.72
N VAL A 261 -6.24 5.07 -11.77
CA VAL A 261 -6.53 4.60 -10.41
C VAL A 261 -5.99 5.60 -9.38
N ASP A 262 -6.49 5.52 -8.17
CA ASP A 262 -5.97 6.31 -7.05
C ASP A 262 -4.53 5.89 -6.70
N GLY A 263 -3.75 6.81 -6.17
CA GLY A 263 -2.34 6.61 -5.82
C GLY A 263 -2.11 5.50 -4.80
N TYR A 264 -3.10 5.16 -3.99
CA TYR A 264 -2.98 4.04 -3.06
C TYR A 264 -2.68 2.70 -3.79
N TRP A 265 -3.08 2.54 -5.05
CA TRP A 265 -2.70 1.38 -5.87
C TRP A 265 -1.20 1.19 -5.98
N THR A 266 -0.47 2.26 -5.82
CA THR A 266 0.98 2.29 -5.99
C THR A 266 1.72 2.55 -4.68
N SER A 267 1.01 2.51 -3.53
CA SER A 267 1.55 2.68 -2.20
C SER A 267 1.59 1.36 -1.42
N ALA A 268 2.04 1.43 -0.17
CA ALA A 268 1.97 0.32 0.78
C ALA A 268 0.79 0.52 1.73
N GLY A 269 0.18 -0.55 2.16
CA GLY A 269 -0.95 -0.56 3.08
C GLY A 269 -1.17 -1.95 3.66
N GLY A 270 -2.37 -2.21 4.10
CA GLY A 270 -2.77 -3.48 4.71
C GLY A 270 -4.07 -4.04 4.12
N PRO A 271 -4.85 -4.78 4.92
CA PRO A 271 -6.07 -5.45 4.46
C PRO A 271 -7.16 -4.50 3.95
N LEU A 272 -7.27 -3.28 4.50
CA LEU A 272 -8.27 -2.31 4.03
C LEU A 272 -7.92 -1.84 2.62
N LEU A 273 -6.64 -1.54 2.37
CA LEU A 273 -6.15 -1.19 1.05
C LEU A 273 -6.35 -2.33 0.05
N MET A 274 -6.04 -3.57 0.43
CA MET A 274 -6.24 -4.73 -0.43
C MET A 274 -7.71 -4.90 -0.85
N ARG A 275 -8.66 -4.67 0.06
CA ARG A 275 -10.10 -4.69 -0.24
C ARG A 275 -10.50 -3.59 -1.22
N LEU A 276 -9.95 -2.39 -1.08
CA LEU A 276 -10.21 -1.28 -2.01
C LEU A 276 -9.70 -1.60 -3.42
N ILE A 277 -8.47 -2.09 -3.54
CA ILE A 277 -7.90 -2.47 -4.83
C ILE A 277 -8.76 -3.56 -5.51
N VAL A 278 -9.22 -4.57 -4.76
CA VAL A 278 -10.08 -5.61 -5.30
C VAL A 278 -11.45 -5.05 -5.74
N ALA A 279 -12.02 -4.13 -4.96
CA ALA A 279 -13.27 -3.45 -5.34
C ALA A 279 -13.11 -2.58 -6.58
N ASP A 280 -11.97 -1.90 -6.73
CA ASP A 280 -11.66 -1.12 -7.94
C ASP A 280 -11.50 -2.03 -9.18
N ILE A 281 -10.86 -3.20 -9.03
CA ILE A 281 -10.76 -4.20 -10.10
C ILE A 281 -12.18 -4.65 -10.52
N ASP A 282 -13.02 -5.00 -9.54
CA ASP A 282 -14.40 -5.44 -9.76
C ASP A 282 -15.22 -4.41 -10.55
N LYS A 283 -15.06 -3.13 -10.19
CA LYS A 283 -15.72 -1.99 -10.84
C LYS A 283 -15.18 -1.71 -12.25
N ALA A 284 -13.87 -1.84 -12.44
CA ALA A 284 -13.22 -1.49 -13.69
C ALA A 284 -13.35 -2.57 -14.77
N LEU A 285 -13.57 -3.81 -14.38
CA LEU A 285 -13.65 -4.98 -15.27
C LEU A 285 -15.03 -5.64 -15.15
N PRO A 286 -16.05 -5.13 -15.87
CA PRO A 286 -17.42 -5.62 -15.81
C PRO A 286 -17.62 -7.05 -16.32
#